data_dd9e03e4316b3e3d142fc30a45609c16
#
_entry.id   dd9e03e4316b3e3d142fc30a45609c16
#
_cell.length_a   1.000
_cell.length_b   1.000
_cell.length_c   1.000
_cell.angle_alpha   90.00
_cell.angle_beta   90.00
_cell.angle_gamma   90.00
#
_symmetry.space_group_name_H-M   'P 1'
#
loop_
_entity.id
_entity.type
_entity.pdbx_description
1 polymer ?
#
loop_
_entity_poly.entity_id
_entity_poly.type
_entity_poly.pdbx_seq_one_letter_code
_entity_poly.pdbx_strand_id
1 'polypeptide(L)'
;LVSKSNFFKLFKYEIGIAPNEFILMERIKRAKELLKENQSIKEVAFGTGFSDTNHFIKTFKTFEGLTPKNYQRNLFSKYKIVS
;
A
#
# COMPACT_ATOMS: atom_id res chain seq x y z
N LEU A 1 20.85 -17.51 16.18
CA LEU A 1 20.20 -16.96 15.01
C LEU A 1 18.94 -17.74 14.66
N VAL A 2 17.89 -17.03 14.38
CA VAL A 2 16.60 -17.64 14.07
C VAL A 2 16.57 -18.02 12.58
N SER A 3 16.17 -19.24 12.29
CA SER A 3 16.01 -19.68 10.90
C SER A 3 14.89 -18.91 10.23
N LYS A 4 14.88 -18.89 8.89
CA LYS A 4 13.84 -18.21 8.13
C LYS A 4 12.45 -18.69 8.52
N SER A 5 12.28 -20.01 8.69
CA SER A 5 10.98 -20.60 9.09
C SER A 5 10.56 -20.12 10.48
N ASN A 6 11.50 -20.10 11.42
CA ASN A 6 11.18 -19.64 12.77
C ASN A 6 10.88 -18.15 12.80
N PHE A 7 11.57 -17.36 11.97
CA PHE A 7 11.30 -15.95 11.86
C PHE A 7 9.85 -15.69 11.43
N PHE A 8 9.39 -16.39 10.39
CA PHE A 8 8.02 -16.21 9.92
C PHE A 8 6.98 -16.62 10.97
N LYS A 9 7.24 -17.70 11.69
CA LYS A 9 6.32 -18.14 12.76
C LYS A 9 6.27 -17.11 13.88
N LEU A 10 7.42 -16.63 14.31
CA LEU A 10 7.49 -15.63 15.37
C LEU A 10 6.85 -14.32 14.94
N PHE A 11 7.11 -13.89 13.70
CA PHE A 11 6.56 -12.66 13.19
C PHE A 11 5.02 -12.69 13.20
N LYS A 12 4.44 -13.77 12.69
CA LYS A 12 2.99 -13.92 12.66
C LYS A 12 2.41 -13.98 14.07
N TYR A 13 3.08 -14.67 14.98
CA TYR A 13 2.64 -14.76 16.38
C TYR A 13 2.64 -13.42 17.06
N GLU A 14 3.73 -12.65 16.90
CA GLU A 14 3.88 -11.35 17.58
C GLU A 14 3.05 -10.24 16.95
N ILE A 15 2.98 -10.20 15.62
CA ILE A 15 2.34 -9.11 14.86
C ILE A 15 0.88 -9.46 14.54
N GLY A 16 0.58 -10.75 14.40
CA GLY A 16 -0.77 -11.20 14.06
C GLY A 16 -1.05 -11.33 12.57
N ILE A 17 -0.07 -11.02 11.73
CA ILE A 17 -0.20 -11.14 10.28
C ILE A 17 1.05 -11.77 9.68
N ALA A 18 0.93 -12.36 8.50
CA ALA A 18 2.08 -12.96 7.82
C ALA A 18 3.05 -11.86 7.37
N PRO A 19 4.37 -12.13 7.35
CA PRO A 19 5.35 -11.13 6.91
C PRO A 19 5.06 -10.54 5.53
N ASN A 20 4.61 -11.35 4.58
CA ASN A 20 4.29 -10.84 3.25
C ASN A 20 3.14 -9.83 3.29
N GLU A 21 2.12 -10.11 4.09
CA GLU A 21 1.01 -9.18 4.27
C GLU A 21 1.47 -7.89 4.91
N PHE A 22 2.37 -7.97 5.88
CA PHE A 22 2.92 -6.80 6.54
C PHE A 22 3.69 -5.94 5.54
N ILE A 23 4.51 -6.56 4.68
CA ILE A 23 5.24 -5.82 3.66
C ILE A 23 4.27 -5.11 2.71
N LEU A 24 3.22 -5.79 2.28
CA LEU A 24 2.22 -5.18 1.41
C LEU A 24 1.51 -4.02 2.10
N MET A 25 1.16 -4.18 3.37
CA MET A 25 0.54 -3.10 4.15
C MET A 25 1.44 -1.87 4.21
N GLU A 26 2.73 -2.06 4.44
CA GLU A 26 3.68 -0.96 4.50
C GLU A 26 3.83 -0.27 3.14
N ARG A 27 3.83 -1.05 2.06
CA ARG A 27 3.85 -0.49 0.71
C ARG A 27 2.61 0.34 0.42
N ILE A 28 1.44 -0.15 0.81
CA ILE A 28 0.18 0.59 0.62
C ILE A 28 0.16 1.86 1.46
N LYS A 29 0.65 1.79 2.68
CA LYS A 29 0.76 2.97 3.53
C LYS A 29 1.64 4.04 2.87
N ARG A 30 2.78 3.64 2.33
CA ARG A 30 3.66 4.56 1.63
C ARG A 30 3.00 5.09 0.35
N ALA A 31 2.26 4.23 -0.35
CA ALA A 31 1.54 4.64 -1.55
C ALA A 31 0.54 5.75 -1.26
N LYS A 32 -0.16 5.65 -0.13
CA LYS A 32 -1.12 6.70 0.25
C LYS A 32 -0.41 8.04 0.46
N GLU A 33 0.77 8.03 1.03
CA GLU A 33 1.55 9.26 1.18
C GLU A 33 1.94 9.85 -0.18
N LEU A 34 2.40 9.01 -1.10
CA LEU A 34 2.80 9.46 -2.43
C LEU A 34 1.61 9.95 -3.25
N LEU A 35 0.44 9.35 -3.06
CA LEU A 35 -0.77 9.80 -3.75
C LEU A 35 -1.17 11.19 -3.30
N LYS A 36 -0.89 11.55 -2.05
CA LYS A 36 -1.13 12.90 -1.56
C LYS A 36 -0.22 13.93 -2.23
N GLU A 37 0.91 13.49 -2.73
CA GLU A 37 1.85 14.34 -3.45
C GLU A 37 1.53 14.45 -4.93
N ASN A 38 0.36 13.98 -5.34
CA ASN A 38 -0.14 14.07 -6.72
C ASN A 38 0.71 13.32 -7.74
N GLN A 39 1.40 12.25 -7.31
CA GLN A 39 2.15 11.40 -8.23
C GLN A 39 1.20 10.52 -9.04
N SER A 40 1.64 10.13 -10.24
CA SER A 40 0.83 9.24 -11.07
C SER A 40 0.76 7.85 -10.45
N ILE A 41 -0.28 7.10 -10.82
CA ILE A 41 -0.46 5.74 -10.29
C ILE A 41 0.75 4.86 -10.64
N LYS A 42 1.29 5.01 -11.84
CA LYS A 42 2.46 4.25 -12.27
C LYS A 42 3.69 4.59 -11.41
N GLU A 43 3.91 5.87 -11.17
CA GLU A 43 5.04 6.31 -10.32
C GLU A 43 4.90 5.77 -8.91
N VAL A 44 3.69 5.82 -8.35
CA VAL A 44 3.43 5.31 -7.02
C VAL A 44 3.67 3.81 -6.95
N ALA A 45 3.20 3.06 -7.96
CA ALA A 45 3.38 1.61 -7.99
C ALA A 45 4.86 1.24 -7.92
N PHE A 46 5.66 1.80 -8.81
CA PHE A 46 7.09 1.47 -8.85
C PHE A 46 7.84 2.06 -7.67
N GLY A 47 7.45 3.24 -7.21
CA GLY A 47 8.09 3.88 -6.06
C GLY A 47 7.87 3.18 -4.73
N THR A 48 6.84 2.32 -4.66
CA THR A 48 6.55 1.56 -3.45
C THR A 48 6.99 0.10 -3.54
N GLY A 49 7.67 -0.28 -4.62
CA GLY A 49 8.26 -1.61 -4.74
C GLY A 49 7.45 -2.62 -5.52
N PHE A 50 6.36 -2.21 -6.16
CA PHE A 50 5.62 -3.09 -7.04
C PHE A 50 6.27 -3.12 -8.42
N SER A 51 6.37 -4.32 -9.00
CA SER A 51 6.93 -4.47 -10.34
C SER A 51 5.89 -4.35 -11.43
N ASP A 52 4.62 -4.28 -11.06
CA ASP A 52 3.49 -4.29 -11.98
C ASP A 52 2.39 -3.37 -11.44
N THR A 53 1.96 -2.43 -12.28
CA THR A 53 0.92 -1.48 -11.90
C THR A 53 -0.41 -2.18 -11.61
N ASN A 54 -0.76 -3.22 -12.37
CA ASN A 54 -2.00 -3.96 -12.13
C ASN A 54 -1.99 -4.65 -10.77
N HIS A 55 -0.86 -5.22 -10.38
CA HIS A 55 -0.73 -5.84 -9.07
C HIS A 55 -0.89 -4.80 -7.97
N PHE A 56 -0.28 -3.64 -8.15
CA PHE A 56 -0.43 -2.53 -7.20
C PHE A 56 -1.89 -2.12 -7.04
N ILE A 57 -2.60 -1.94 -8.17
CA ILE A 57 -4.00 -1.50 -8.13
C ILE A 57 -4.87 -2.51 -7.38
N LYS A 58 -4.69 -3.80 -7.67
CA LYS A 58 -5.47 -4.85 -7.01
C LYS A 58 -5.17 -4.90 -5.51
N THR A 59 -3.89 -4.82 -5.16
CA THR A 59 -3.47 -4.86 -3.76
C THR A 59 -4.00 -3.66 -3.00
N PHE A 60 -3.89 -2.47 -3.58
CA PHE A 60 -4.40 -1.24 -2.97
C PHE A 60 -5.90 -1.35 -2.71
N LYS A 61 -6.65 -1.81 -3.72
CA LYS A 61 -8.10 -1.95 -3.58
C LYS A 61 -8.46 -2.95 -2.49
N THR A 62 -7.69 -4.04 -2.39
CA THR A 62 -7.93 -5.05 -1.35
C THR A 62 -7.76 -4.46 0.05
N PHE A 63 -6.73 -3.66 0.26
CA PHE A 63 -6.47 -3.09 1.58
C PHE A 63 -7.32 -1.85 1.88
N GLU A 64 -7.62 -1.04 0.88
CA GLU A 64 -8.27 0.26 1.11
C GLU A 64 -9.74 0.30 0.71
N GLY A 65 -10.21 -0.70 -0.04
CA GLY A 65 -11.61 -0.75 -0.48
C GLY A 65 -11.91 0.05 -1.73
N LEU A 66 -10.96 0.80 -2.26
CA LEU A 66 -11.12 1.55 -3.51
C LEU A 66 -9.79 1.60 -4.26
N THR A 67 -9.86 1.93 -5.55
CA THR A 67 -8.66 1.98 -6.38
C THR A 67 -7.78 3.18 -5.98
N PRO A 68 -6.46 3.10 -6.27
CA PRO A 68 -5.59 4.24 -5.99
C PRO A 68 -6.02 5.52 -6.68
N LYS A 69 -6.54 5.42 -7.90
CA LYS A 69 -7.01 6.57 -8.64
C LYS A 69 -8.20 7.23 -7.96
N ASN A 70 -9.17 6.42 -7.50
CA ASN A 70 -10.32 6.95 -6.79
C ASN A 70 -9.92 7.53 -5.43
N TYR A 71 -8.99 6.88 -4.75
CA TYR A 71 -8.46 7.39 -3.50
C TYR A 71 -7.84 8.79 -3.70
N GLN A 72 -7.00 8.91 -4.72
CA GLN A 72 -6.35 10.19 -5.02
C GLN A 72 -7.36 11.27 -5.42
N ARG A 73 -8.35 10.89 -6.24
CA ARG A 73 -9.41 11.81 -6.67
C ARG A 73 -10.20 12.32 -5.47
N ASN A 74 -10.52 11.45 -4.54
CA ASN A 74 -11.28 11.85 -3.35
C ASN A 74 -10.50 12.79 -2.46
N LEU A 75 -9.19 12.61 -2.36
CA LEU A 75 -8.35 13.53 -1.60
C LEU A 75 -8.46 14.96 -2.14
N PHE A 76 -8.33 15.10 -3.45
CA PHE A 76 -8.35 16.43 -4.07
C PHE A 76 -9.76 17.02 -4.13
N SER A 77 -10.78 16.18 -4.23
CA SER A 77 -12.17 16.66 -4.15
C SER A 77 -12.46 17.29 -2.79
N LYS A 78 -11.95 16.69 -1.72
CA LYS A 78 -12.10 17.23 -0.37
C LYS A 78 -11.51 18.63 -0.27
N TYR A 79 -10.33 18.83 -0.84
CA TYR A 79 -9.69 20.14 -0.79
C TYR A 79 -10.44 21.18 -1.63
N LYS A 80 -11.01 20.75 -2.74
CA LYS A 80 -11.80 21.66 -3.58
C LYS A 80 -13.06 22.15 -2.87
N ILE A 81 -13.70 21.27 -2.11
CA ILE A 81 -14.93 21.63 -1.40
C ILE A 81 -14.65 22.67 -0.32
N VAL A 82 -13.51 22.57 0.32
CA VAL A 82 -13.16 23.49 1.41
C VAL A 82 -12.78 24.87 0.89
N SER A 83 -12.25 24.92 -0.31
CA SER A 83 -11.90 26.20 -0.91
C SER A 83 -13.10 26.82 -1.58
#